data_69ad2911b7312ee3b68deed5361b99d0
#
_entry.id   69ad2911b7312ee3b68deed5361b99d0
#
_cell.length_a   1.000
_cell.length_b   1.000
_cell.length_c   1.000
_cell.angle_alpha   90.00
_cell.angle_beta   90.00
_cell.angle_gamma   90.00
#
_symmetry.space_group_name_H-M   'P 1'
#
loop_
_entity.id
_entity.type
_entity.pdbx_description
1 polymer ?
#
loop_
_entity_poly.entity_id
_entity_poly.type
_entity_poly.pdbx_seq_one_letter_code
_entity_poly.pdbx_strand_id
1 'polypeptide(L)'
;MKISDCLSPKDVFVDLRAANKRQLLEELCRKVADKVPASSDDILDQILKREQLGSTGMGSGVAIPHARLQAVTKPSGVLARLKQPIDFDAIDGQPVDLVCLLLLPARKESEQLGALAAIARKMRFNEDLASLRKAKNAAEMHALLTT
;
A
#
# COMPACT_ATOMS: atom_id res chain seq x y z
N MET A 1 15.97 6.20 -1.44
CA MET A 1 14.70 6.51 -2.12
C MET A 1 13.69 7.06 -1.14
N LYS A 2 13.05 8.14 -1.49
CA LYS A 2 12.03 8.79 -0.64
C LYS A 2 10.65 8.25 -0.95
N ILE A 3 9.76 8.26 0.03
CA ILE A 3 8.37 7.83 -0.17
C ILE A 3 7.70 8.68 -1.26
N SER A 4 8.01 9.99 -1.32
CA SER A 4 7.49 10.89 -2.34
C SER A 4 7.89 10.51 -3.76
N ASP A 5 8.92 9.69 -3.93
CA ASP A 5 9.30 9.17 -5.25
C ASP A 5 8.35 8.07 -5.73
N CYS A 6 7.60 7.45 -4.81
CA CYS A 6 6.69 6.34 -5.10
C CYS A 6 5.21 6.75 -5.09
N LEU A 7 4.90 7.83 -4.37
CA LEU A 7 3.53 8.26 -4.10
C LEU A 7 3.40 9.77 -4.34
N SER A 8 2.47 10.16 -5.19
CA SER A 8 2.05 11.55 -5.34
C SER A 8 0.73 11.77 -4.60
N PRO A 9 0.28 13.03 -4.38
CA PRO A 9 -0.99 13.27 -3.69
C PRO A 9 -2.20 12.61 -4.35
N LYS A 10 -2.19 12.44 -5.65
CA LYS A 10 -3.29 11.79 -6.39
C LYS A 10 -3.32 10.27 -6.21
N ASP A 11 -2.30 9.69 -5.60
CA ASP A 11 -2.21 8.26 -5.31
C ASP A 11 -2.74 7.91 -3.92
N VAL A 12 -3.30 8.89 -3.21
CA VAL A 12 -3.84 8.72 -1.86
C VAL A 12 -5.36 8.79 -1.91
N PHE A 13 -6.01 7.80 -1.32
CA PHE A 13 -7.47 7.65 -1.34
C PHE A 13 -8.00 7.57 0.08
N VAL A 14 -8.95 8.45 0.42
CA VAL A 14 -9.59 8.45 1.75
C VAL A 14 -11.02 7.94 1.64
N ASP A 15 -11.54 7.42 2.74
CA ASP A 15 -12.90 6.88 2.84
C ASP A 15 -13.19 5.80 1.79
N LEU A 16 -12.16 5.03 1.43
CA LEU A 16 -12.32 3.91 0.51
C LEU A 16 -13.13 2.80 1.18
N ARG A 17 -14.05 2.21 0.43
CA ARG A 17 -14.88 1.11 0.93
C ARG A 17 -14.53 -0.18 0.21
N ALA A 18 -14.42 -1.26 0.97
CA ALA A 18 -14.24 -2.60 0.44
C ALA A 18 -14.90 -3.59 1.39
N ALA A 19 -15.54 -4.61 0.85
CA ALA A 19 -16.24 -5.59 1.66
C ALA A 19 -15.30 -6.61 2.31
N ASN A 20 -14.15 -6.86 1.69
CA ASN A 20 -13.19 -7.86 2.16
C ASN A 20 -11.81 -7.60 1.55
N LYS A 21 -10.83 -8.39 1.99
CA LYS A 21 -9.45 -8.31 1.53
C LYS A 21 -9.33 -8.43 0.00
N ARG A 22 -10.01 -9.40 -0.61
CA ARG A 22 -9.95 -9.62 -2.05
C ARG A 22 -10.45 -8.42 -2.83
N GLN A 23 -11.59 -7.87 -2.44
CA GLN A 23 -12.18 -6.72 -3.11
C GLN A 23 -11.28 -5.48 -2.95
N LEU A 24 -10.69 -5.30 -1.77
CA LEU A 24 -9.74 -4.20 -1.54
C LEU A 24 -8.55 -4.30 -2.47
N LEU A 25 -7.95 -5.49 -2.57
CA LEU A 25 -6.79 -5.70 -3.44
C LEU A 25 -7.14 -5.47 -4.91
N GLU A 26 -8.31 -5.91 -5.35
CA GLU A 26 -8.79 -5.65 -6.71
C GLU A 26 -8.89 -4.15 -6.99
N GLU A 27 -9.46 -3.40 -6.06
CA GLU A 27 -9.63 -1.95 -6.21
C GLU A 27 -8.28 -1.22 -6.24
N LEU A 28 -7.37 -1.57 -5.34
CA LEU A 28 -6.04 -0.95 -5.30
C LEU A 28 -5.22 -1.28 -6.54
N CYS A 29 -5.36 -2.50 -7.07
CA CYS A 29 -4.68 -2.88 -8.31
C CYS A 29 -5.20 -2.07 -9.50
N ARG A 30 -6.50 -1.80 -9.57
CA ARG A 30 -7.04 -0.93 -10.61
C ARG A 30 -6.47 0.48 -10.53
N LYS A 31 -6.33 1.02 -9.31
CA LYS A 31 -5.79 2.36 -9.10
C LYS A 31 -4.32 2.45 -9.48
N VAL A 32 -3.51 1.50 -9.06
CA VAL A 32 -2.07 1.53 -9.38
C VAL A 32 -1.80 1.23 -10.86
N ALA A 33 -2.68 0.49 -11.52
CA ALA A 33 -2.55 0.20 -12.95
C ALA A 33 -2.59 1.46 -13.82
N ASP A 34 -3.21 2.54 -13.34
CA ASP A 34 -3.28 3.80 -14.07
C ASP A 34 -1.91 4.48 -14.19
N LYS A 35 -0.94 4.10 -13.37
CA LYS A 35 0.36 4.76 -13.33
C LYS A 35 1.54 3.87 -13.71
N VAL A 36 1.29 2.62 -14.09
CA VAL A 36 2.34 1.67 -14.48
C VAL A 36 1.94 0.95 -15.78
N PRO A 37 2.92 0.46 -16.56
CA PRO A 37 2.61 -0.24 -17.82
C PRO A 37 2.29 -1.73 -17.59
N ALA A 38 1.30 -2.00 -16.75
CA ALA A 38 0.85 -3.36 -16.46
C ALA A 38 -0.67 -3.33 -16.24
N SER A 39 -1.36 -4.41 -16.61
CA SER A 39 -2.80 -4.51 -16.41
C SER A 39 -3.13 -4.76 -14.94
N SER A 40 -4.31 -4.33 -14.51
CA SER A 40 -4.77 -4.58 -13.14
C SER A 40 -4.85 -6.08 -12.84
N ASP A 41 -5.18 -6.91 -13.82
CA ASP A 41 -5.26 -8.36 -13.65
C ASP A 41 -3.88 -8.98 -13.40
N ASP A 42 -2.85 -8.56 -14.15
CA ASP A 42 -1.49 -9.03 -13.94
C ASP A 42 -0.95 -8.59 -12.59
N ILE A 43 -1.22 -7.35 -12.20
CA ILE A 43 -0.83 -6.83 -10.89
C ILE A 43 -1.48 -7.63 -9.78
N LEU A 44 -2.80 -7.84 -9.88
CA LEU A 44 -3.56 -8.59 -8.88
C LEU A 44 -3.01 -10.01 -8.73
N ASP A 45 -2.71 -10.67 -9.83
CA ASP A 45 -2.16 -12.03 -9.82
C ASP A 45 -0.87 -12.09 -8.98
N GLN A 46 0.04 -11.16 -9.18
CA GLN A 46 1.30 -11.11 -8.43
C GLN A 46 1.09 -10.73 -6.96
N ILE A 47 0.19 -9.79 -6.69
CA ILE A 47 -0.15 -9.40 -5.31
C ILE A 47 -0.74 -10.59 -4.56
N LEU A 48 -1.67 -11.33 -5.17
CA LEU A 48 -2.28 -12.50 -4.53
C LEU A 48 -1.28 -13.62 -4.28
N LYS A 49 -0.36 -13.85 -5.21
CA LYS A 49 0.71 -14.83 -5.02
C LYS A 49 1.58 -14.48 -3.81
N ARG A 50 1.90 -13.20 -3.63
CA ARG A 50 2.66 -12.74 -2.46
C ARG A 50 1.86 -12.93 -1.18
N GLU A 51 0.58 -12.58 -1.16
CA GLU A 51 -0.26 -12.74 0.03
C GLU A 51 -0.47 -14.20 0.43
N GLN A 52 -0.42 -15.12 -0.51
CA GLN A 52 -0.50 -16.56 -0.22
C GLN A 52 0.69 -17.08 0.57
N LEU A 53 1.86 -16.41 0.46
CA LEU A 53 3.04 -16.78 1.24
C LEU A 53 2.94 -16.33 2.69
N GLY A 54 2.07 -15.40 2.98
CA GLY A 54 1.84 -14.86 4.30
C GLY A 54 1.27 -13.46 4.17
N SER A 55 0.36 -13.09 5.07
CA SER A 55 -0.28 -11.79 5.04
C SER A 55 0.73 -10.65 5.18
N THR A 56 0.53 -9.59 4.42
CA THR A 56 1.28 -8.34 4.58
C THR A 56 0.63 -7.39 5.58
N GLY A 57 -0.38 -7.85 6.31
CA GLY A 57 -0.94 -7.14 7.45
C GLY A 57 0.05 -7.14 8.59
N MET A 58 0.62 -5.96 8.89
CA MET A 58 1.75 -5.79 9.82
C MET A 58 1.35 -5.72 11.29
N GLY A 59 0.06 -5.56 11.55
CA GLY A 59 -0.43 -5.21 12.88
C GLY A 59 -0.76 -3.73 12.97
N SER A 60 -1.42 -3.34 14.04
CA SER A 60 -1.84 -1.96 14.31
C SER A 60 -2.76 -1.37 13.23
N GLY A 61 -3.48 -2.22 12.50
CA GLY A 61 -4.40 -1.80 11.46
C GLY A 61 -3.74 -1.44 10.13
N VAL A 62 -2.50 -1.85 9.89
CA VAL A 62 -1.71 -1.50 8.72
C VAL A 62 -1.40 -2.72 7.86
N ALA A 63 -1.51 -2.59 6.54
CA ALA A 63 -1.03 -3.61 5.60
C ALA A 63 -0.24 -2.95 4.48
N ILE A 64 0.79 -3.65 3.99
CA ILE A 64 1.61 -3.19 2.87
C ILE A 64 1.71 -4.31 1.84
N PRO A 65 0.61 -4.58 1.10
CA PRO A 65 0.69 -5.54 0.00
C PRO A 65 1.67 -5.06 -1.05
N HIS A 66 2.53 -5.94 -1.52
CA HIS A 66 3.55 -5.57 -2.48
C HIS A 66 3.89 -6.74 -3.39
N ALA A 67 4.41 -6.43 -4.56
CA ALA A 67 4.83 -7.44 -5.53
C ALA A 67 5.88 -6.87 -6.46
N ARG A 68 6.66 -7.75 -7.07
CA ARG A 68 7.65 -7.40 -8.09
C ARG A 68 7.10 -7.73 -9.47
N LEU A 69 7.25 -6.80 -10.40
CA LEU A 69 6.80 -6.99 -11.78
C LEU A 69 7.89 -6.56 -12.77
N GLN A 70 8.04 -7.34 -13.84
CA GLN A 70 9.01 -7.03 -14.90
C GLN A 70 8.71 -5.70 -15.59
N ALA A 71 7.44 -5.38 -15.76
CA ALA A 71 7.01 -4.16 -16.46
C ALA A 71 7.23 -2.89 -15.64
N VAL A 72 7.47 -3.01 -14.34
CA VAL A 72 7.66 -1.85 -13.45
C VAL A 72 9.14 -1.47 -13.44
N THR A 73 9.43 -0.20 -13.73
CA THR A 73 10.81 0.29 -13.80
C THR A 73 11.27 1.02 -12.55
N LYS A 74 10.33 1.52 -11.74
CA LYS A 74 10.61 2.19 -10.47
C LYS A 74 9.49 1.86 -9.48
N PRO A 75 9.78 1.89 -8.16
CA PRO A 75 8.73 1.65 -7.17
C PRO A 75 7.55 2.60 -7.36
N SER A 76 6.35 2.06 -7.33
CA SER A 76 5.12 2.82 -7.55
C SER A 76 4.06 2.33 -6.57
N GLY A 77 3.41 3.25 -5.87
CA GLY A 77 2.47 2.88 -4.83
C GLY A 77 1.18 3.68 -4.83
N VAL A 78 0.22 3.17 -4.08
CA VAL A 78 -1.03 3.86 -3.74
C VAL A 78 -1.28 3.64 -2.25
N LEU A 79 -1.84 4.66 -1.60
CA LEU A 79 -2.18 4.60 -0.18
C LEU A 79 -3.69 4.78 -0.03
N ALA A 80 -4.30 3.93 0.79
CA ALA A 80 -5.72 4.03 1.06
C ALA A 80 -6.00 4.02 2.56
N ARG A 81 -6.93 4.89 2.98
CA ARG A 81 -7.54 4.81 4.30
C ARG A 81 -8.98 4.35 4.11
N LEU A 82 -9.33 3.23 4.76
CA LEU A 82 -10.64 2.64 4.62
C LEU A 82 -11.65 3.31 5.53
N LYS A 83 -12.87 3.47 5.05
CA LYS A 83 -13.97 3.98 5.87
C LYS A 83 -14.33 2.98 6.97
N GLN A 84 -14.32 1.69 6.65
CA GLN A 84 -14.55 0.60 7.59
C GLN A 84 -13.35 -0.34 7.55
N PRO A 85 -12.76 -0.68 8.71
CA PRO A 85 -11.68 -1.66 8.73
C PRO A 85 -12.16 -3.02 8.25
N ILE A 86 -11.26 -3.79 7.66
CA ILE A 86 -11.56 -5.13 7.15
C ILE A 86 -10.58 -6.15 7.71
N ASP A 87 -10.99 -7.42 7.73
CA ASP A 87 -10.11 -8.53 8.03
C ASP A 87 -9.11 -8.70 6.89
N PHE A 88 -7.83 -8.62 7.20
CA PHE A 88 -6.73 -8.75 6.23
C PHE A 88 -5.84 -9.94 6.58
N ASP A 89 -6.29 -10.82 7.46
CA ASP A 89 -5.47 -11.92 8.00
C ASP A 89 -4.18 -11.41 8.63
N ALA A 90 -4.25 -10.23 9.28
CA ALA A 90 -3.09 -9.60 9.86
C ALA A 90 -2.48 -10.45 10.97
N ILE A 91 -1.17 -10.30 11.16
CA ILE A 91 -0.40 -11.10 12.12
C ILE A 91 -0.93 -10.97 13.56
N ASP A 92 -1.51 -9.82 13.92
CA ASP A 92 -2.08 -9.60 15.25
C ASP A 92 -3.59 -9.88 15.32
N GLY A 93 -4.19 -10.35 14.24
CA GLY A 93 -5.62 -10.65 14.16
C GLY A 93 -6.53 -9.43 14.16
N GLN A 94 -5.98 -8.22 14.15
CA GLN A 94 -6.78 -6.99 14.15
C GLN A 94 -7.19 -6.57 12.74
N PRO A 95 -8.36 -5.91 12.59
CA PRO A 95 -8.76 -5.41 11.27
C PRO A 95 -7.85 -4.29 10.80
N VAL A 96 -7.80 -4.11 9.47
CA VAL A 96 -6.90 -3.16 8.80
C VAL A 96 -7.69 -2.01 8.20
N ASP A 97 -7.21 -0.79 8.40
CA ASP A 97 -7.82 0.43 7.85
C ASP A 97 -6.84 1.31 7.06
N LEU A 98 -5.54 1.05 7.16
CA LEU A 98 -4.52 1.76 6.38
C LEU A 98 -3.75 0.76 5.52
N VAL A 99 -3.77 0.97 4.21
CA VAL A 99 -3.15 0.04 3.26
C VAL A 99 -2.31 0.82 2.26
N CYS A 100 -1.05 0.46 2.16
CA CYS A 100 -0.16 0.97 1.12
C CYS A 100 0.22 -0.18 0.18
N LEU A 101 -0.28 -0.18 -1.04
CA LEU A 101 0.09 -1.16 -2.04
C LEU A 101 1.29 -0.65 -2.81
N LEU A 102 2.33 -1.45 -2.91
CA LEU A 102 3.60 -1.06 -3.52
C LEU A 102 4.02 -2.05 -4.59
N LEU A 103 4.29 -1.53 -5.79
CA LEU A 103 4.85 -2.31 -6.88
C LEU A 103 6.33 -1.99 -7.03
N LEU A 104 7.13 -3.04 -7.14
CA LEU A 104 8.59 -2.97 -7.19
C LEU A 104 9.11 -3.53 -8.51
N PRO A 105 10.20 -2.97 -9.04
CA PRO A 105 10.86 -3.58 -10.21
C PRO A 105 11.34 -4.99 -9.88
N ALA A 106 11.26 -5.89 -10.84
CA ALA A 106 11.76 -7.25 -10.68
C ALA A 106 13.29 -7.30 -10.65
N ARG A 107 13.95 -6.25 -11.13
CA ARG A 107 15.41 -6.09 -11.16
C ARG A 107 15.85 -5.17 -10.02
N LYS A 108 17.12 -5.18 -9.63
CA LYS A 108 17.75 -4.27 -8.66
C LYS A 108 17.15 -4.38 -7.26
N GLU A 109 17.39 -5.48 -6.61
CA GLU A 109 16.84 -5.80 -5.29
C GLU A 109 17.16 -4.77 -4.20
N SER A 110 18.34 -4.16 -4.21
CA SER A 110 18.77 -3.24 -3.16
C SER A 110 17.95 -1.94 -3.11
N GLU A 111 17.62 -1.36 -4.27
CA GLU A 111 16.80 -0.14 -4.34
C GLU A 111 15.35 -0.41 -3.94
N GLN A 112 14.85 -1.60 -4.27
CA GLN A 112 13.48 -2.01 -3.97
C GLN A 112 13.24 -2.12 -2.47
N LEU A 113 14.20 -2.71 -1.76
CA LEU A 113 14.12 -2.85 -0.31
C LEU A 113 14.09 -1.49 0.39
N GLY A 114 14.76 -0.49 -0.18
CA GLY A 114 14.76 0.87 0.36
C GLY A 114 13.37 1.49 0.39
N ALA A 115 12.59 1.36 -0.69
CA ALA A 115 11.24 1.92 -0.77
C ALA A 115 10.30 1.24 0.23
N LEU A 116 10.30 -0.09 0.24
CA LEU A 116 9.45 -0.86 1.15
C LEU A 116 9.82 -0.57 2.61
N ALA A 117 11.12 -0.54 2.93
CA ALA A 117 11.59 -0.27 4.27
C ALA A 117 11.20 1.13 4.75
N ALA A 118 11.26 2.14 3.88
CA ALA A 118 10.88 3.51 4.23
C ALA A 118 9.40 3.61 4.58
N ILE A 119 8.55 2.98 3.77
CA ILE A 119 7.10 2.97 4.02
C ILE A 119 6.79 2.18 5.28
N ALA A 120 7.37 1.00 5.45
CA ALA A 120 7.14 0.17 6.63
C ALA A 120 7.56 0.88 7.91
N ARG A 121 8.69 1.60 7.88
CA ARG A 121 9.17 2.35 9.03
C ARG A 121 8.19 3.48 9.39
N LYS A 122 7.74 4.24 8.40
CA LYS A 122 6.82 5.36 8.62
C LYS A 122 5.48 4.88 9.18
N MET A 123 4.98 3.74 8.70
CA MET A 123 3.68 3.20 9.08
C MET A 123 3.74 2.30 10.32
N ARG A 124 4.87 2.26 11.01
CA ARG A 124 5.03 1.48 12.25
C ARG A 124 4.85 2.30 13.51
N PHE A 125 5.12 3.60 13.46
CA PHE A 125 5.05 4.46 14.64
C PHE A 125 3.61 4.88 14.92
N ASN A 126 3.17 4.68 16.18
CA ASN A 126 1.80 4.98 16.60
C ASN A 126 1.41 6.44 16.40
N GLU A 127 2.35 7.37 16.60
CA GLU A 127 2.10 8.79 16.40
C GLU A 127 1.80 9.12 14.93
N ASP A 128 2.57 8.54 14.02
CA ASP A 128 2.35 8.73 12.59
C ASP A 128 1.01 8.12 12.15
N LEU A 129 0.69 6.94 12.65
CA LEU A 129 -0.57 6.27 12.34
C LEU A 129 -1.77 7.08 12.85
N ALA A 130 -1.68 7.61 14.07
CA ALA A 130 -2.74 8.44 14.62
C ALA A 130 -2.98 9.68 13.75
N SER A 131 -1.90 10.32 13.29
CA SER A 131 -1.98 11.49 12.41
C SER A 131 -2.60 11.15 11.05
N LEU A 132 -2.18 10.03 10.46
CA LEU A 132 -2.74 9.57 9.19
C LEU A 132 -4.24 9.28 9.29
N ARG A 133 -4.67 8.70 10.42
CA ARG A 133 -6.08 8.38 10.66
C ARG A 133 -6.94 9.61 10.88
N LYS A 134 -6.35 10.71 11.36
CA LYS A 134 -7.05 11.98 11.60
C LYS A 134 -6.96 12.97 10.45
N ALA A 135 -6.16 12.67 9.43
CA ALA A 135 -5.98 13.58 8.29
C ALA A 135 -7.31 13.89 7.63
N LYS A 136 -7.52 15.15 7.26
CA LYS A 136 -8.80 15.62 6.73
C LYS A 136 -9.05 15.22 5.28
N ASN A 137 -7.97 15.05 4.52
CA ASN A 137 -8.07 14.75 3.10
C ASN A 137 -6.80 14.04 2.60
N ALA A 138 -6.82 13.64 1.32
CA ALA A 138 -5.71 12.94 0.71
C ALA A 138 -4.41 13.75 0.70
N ALA A 139 -4.49 15.06 0.45
CA ALA A 139 -3.30 15.92 0.43
C ALA A 139 -2.62 15.97 1.80
N GLU A 140 -3.39 16.06 2.86
CA GLU A 140 -2.85 16.04 4.23
C GLU A 140 -2.21 14.70 4.56
N MET A 141 -2.86 13.59 4.20
CA MET A 141 -2.30 12.24 4.40
C MET A 141 -0.97 12.09 3.65
N HIS A 142 -0.93 12.54 2.41
CA HIS A 142 0.29 12.47 1.60
C HIS A 142 1.43 13.26 2.26
N ALA A 143 1.14 14.48 2.71
CA ALA A 143 2.14 15.32 3.37
C ALA A 143 2.68 14.65 4.64
N LEU A 144 1.82 14.05 5.45
CA LEU A 144 2.21 13.35 6.67
C LEU A 144 3.09 12.14 6.37
N LEU A 145 2.73 11.35 5.35
CA LEU A 145 3.48 10.15 5.01
C LEU A 145 4.85 10.50 4.41
N THR A 146 4.97 11.58 3.69
CA THR A 146 6.19 11.95 2.96
C THR A 146 7.12 12.91 3.70
N THR A 147 6.78 13.31 4.91
CA THR A 147 7.64 14.19 5.73
C THR A 147 8.84 13.47 6.30
#